data_03af65477d08587b8a0026c10fd27b03
#
_entry.id   03af65477d08587b8a0026c10fd27b03
#
_cell.length_a   1.000
_cell.length_b   1.000
_cell.length_c   1.000
_cell.angle_alpha   90.00
_cell.angle_beta   90.00
_cell.angle_gamma   90.00
#
_symmetry.space_group_name_H-M   'P 1'
#
loop_
_entity.id
_entity.type
_entity.pdbx_description
1 polymer ?
#
loop_
_entity_poly.entity_id
_entity_poly.type
_entity_poly.pdbx_seq_one_letter_code
_entity_poly.pdbx_strand_id
1 'polypeptide(L)'
;MRIYKIIFLVFFFSFSVVNAQKKWTLQECIHYAFEHNLHIKQSRLEKTNQENNLKTAKKERIPSVSATVSNTANFGQNQDVFGNHRRNDNFNNSVNIGASVTLYNGSRLEKQIQKSQYEVEASAYDLERIKSDISLQIAQQYLNILLNREVENINKSAYENAQKVYEKAEITTKVGTTSQTVLAEANASMAREY
;
A
#
# COMPACT_ATOMS: atom_id res chain seq x y z
N MET A 1 -9.62 24.44 50.45
CA MET A 1 -9.58 25.44 49.36
C MET A 1 -8.47 25.27 48.30
N ARG A 2 -7.30 24.72 48.62
CA ARG A 2 -6.21 24.50 47.64
C ARG A 2 -6.47 23.33 46.68
N ILE A 3 -7.10 22.25 47.12
CA ILE A 3 -7.36 21.04 46.34
C ILE A 3 -8.36 21.31 45.18
N TYR A 4 -9.42 22.07 45.43
CA TYR A 4 -10.40 22.42 44.36
C TYR A 4 -9.80 23.28 43.25
N LYS A 5 -8.81 24.15 43.58
CA LYS A 5 -8.09 24.94 42.57
C LYS A 5 -7.21 24.07 41.69
N ILE A 6 -6.61 23.02 42.23
CA ILE A 6 -5.78 22.07 41.48
C ILE A 6 -6.66 21.23 40.58
N ILE A 7 -7.79 20.70 41.04
CA ILE A 7 -8.76 19.94 40.26
C ILE A 7 -9.33 20.78 39.11
N PHE A 8 -9.65 22.05 39.37
CA PHE A 8 -10.14 22.97 38.33
C PHE A 8 -9.07 23.28 37.27
N LEU A 9 -7.82 23.41 37.69
CA LEU A 9 -6.70 23.65 36.77
C LEU A 9 -6.38 22.44 35.89
N VAL A 10 -6.47 21.21 36.41
CA VAL A 10 -6.31 19.96 35.66
C VAL A 10 -7.48 19.77 34.69
N PHE A 11 -8.70 20.09 35.09
CA PHE A 11 -9.88 20.02 34.22
C PHE A 11 -9.81 21.02 33.05
N PHE A 12 -9.29 22.21 33.29
CA PHE A 12 -9.11 23.24 32.26
C PHE A 12 -8.01 22.90 31.26
N PHE A 13 -6.97 22.16 31.68
CA PHE A 13 -5.88 21.71 30.80
C PHE A 13 -6.28 20.55 29.89
N SER A 14 -7.30 19.76 30.25
CA SER A 14 -7.81 18.65 29.46
C SER A 14 -8.62 19.07 28.20
N PHE A 15 -9.05 20.34 28.14
CA PHE A 15 -9.86 20.88 27.03
C PHE A 15 -9.03 21.42 25.83
N SER A 16 -7.69 21.44 25.94
CA SER A 16 -6.83 22.09 24.93
C SER A 16 -6.43 21.20 23.76
N VAL A 17 -6.89 19.93 23.67
CA VAL A 17 -6.61 19.04 22.52
C VAL A 17 -7.77 19.10 21.54
N VAL A 18 -8.12 20.30 21.08
CA VAL A 18 -8.90 20.45 19.87
C VAL A 18 -7.95 20.19 18.70
N ASN A 19 -7.93 18.96 18.21
CA ASN A 19 -7.26 18.64 16.96
C ASN A 19 -7.92 19.47 15.85
N ALA A 20 -7.31 20.60 15.52
CA ALA A 20 -7.65 21.33 14.32
C ALA A 20 -7.46 20.35 13.14
N GLN A 21 -8.52 20.04 12.42
CA GLN A 21 -8.47 19.15 11.25
C GLN A 21 -7.43 19.71 10.29
N LYS A 22 -6.32 18.98 10.13
CA LYS A 22 -5.26 19.36 9.20
C LYS A 22 -5.82 19.35 7.76
N LYS A 23 -5.82 20.51 7.11
CA LYS A 23 -6.16 20.59 5.70
C LYS A 23 -4.96 20.09 4.90
N TRP A 24 -5.16 19.02 4.17
CA TRP A 24 -4.13 18.43 3.33
C TRP A 24 -4.09 19.12 1.96
N THR A 25 -2.92 19.51 1.53
CA THR A 25 -2.69 19.96 0.15
C THR A 25 -2.48 18.74 -0.76
N LEU A 26 -2.67 18.91 -2.07
CA LEU A 26 -2.43 17.86 -3.05
C LEU A 26 -1.00 17.29 -2.93
N GLN A 27 -0.01 18.16 -2.76
CA GLN A 27 1.39 17.73 -2.63
C GLN A 27 1.65 16.92 -1.36
N GLU A 28 1.05 17.30 -0.23
CA GLU A 28 1.14 16.53 1.02
C GLU A 28 0.51 15.15 0.87
N CYS A 29 -0.63 15.04 0.18
CA CYS A 29 -1.27 13.75 -0.10
C CYS A 29 -0.38 12.83 -0.95
N ILE A 30 0.24 13.37 -2.00
CA ILE A 30 1.16 12.62 -2.87
C ILE A 30 2.40 12.18 -2.08
N HIS A 31 3.01 13.08 -1.31
CA HIS A 31 4.18 12.76 -0.50
C HIS A 31 3.88 11.67 0.53
N TYR A 32 2.76 11.79 1.22
CA TYR A 32 2.31 10.78 2.17
C TYR A 32 2.12 9.40 1.51
N ALA A 33 1.53 9.38 0.30
CA ALA A 33 1.35 8.15 -0.45
C ALA A 33 2.69 7.52 -0.86
N PHE A 34 3.72 8.30 -1.21
CA PHE A 34 5.04 7.78 -1.56
C PHE A 34 5.72 7.05 -0.40
N GLU A 35 5.40 7.42 0.84
CA GLU A 35 5.95 6.78 2.03
C GLU A 35 5.11 5.60 2.52
N HIS A 36 3.78 5.66 2.35
CA HIS A 36 2.86 4.74 3.01
C HIS A 36 2.16 3.77 2.06
N ASN A 37 2.09 4.07 0.76
CA ASN A 37 1.38 3.23 -0.21
C ASN A 37 2.05 1.86 -0.36
N LEU A 38 1.26 0.79 -0.27
CA LEU A 38 1.74 -0.58 -0.34
C LEU A 38 2.26 -0.96 -1.73
N HIS A 39 1.66 -0.46 -2.81
CA HIS A 39 2.10 -0.75 -4.18
C HIS A 39 3.48 -0.14 -4.45
N ILE A 40 3.76 1.07 -3.94
CA ILE A 40 5.08 1.69 -4.04
C ILE A 40 6.10 0.91 -3.22
N LYS A 41 5.74 0.47 -2.01
CA LYS A 41 6.63 -0.37 -1.18
C LYS A 41 6.92 -1.70 -1.86
N GLN A 42 5.92 -2.34 -2.44
CA GLN A 42 6.08 -3.59 -3.18
C GLN A 42 7.03 -3.42 -4.37
N SER A 43 6.82 -2.39 -5.20
CA SER A 43 7.70 -2.12 -6.34
C SER A 43 9.13 -1.78 -5.92
N ARG A 44 9.31 -1.08 -4.79
CA ARG A 44 10.65 -0.83 -4.21
C ARG A 44 11.34 -2.12 -3.78
N LEU A 45 10.60 -3.04 -3.15
CA LEU A 45 11.13 -4.36 -2.78
C LEU A 45 11.47 -5.20 -4.01
N GLU A 46 10.65 -5.14 -5.07
CA GLU A 46 10.95 -5.83 -6.33
C GLU A 46 12.24 -5.31 -6.96
N LYS A 47 12.45 -3.99 -7.01
CA LYS A 47 13.71 -3.41 -7.45
C LYS A 47 14.88 -3.94 -6.61
N THR A 48 14.75 -3.99 -5.28
CA THR A 48 15.79 -4.54 -4.39
C THR A 48 16.05 -6.01 -4.67
N ASN A 49 15.01 -6.78 -5.00
CA ASN A 49 15.12 -8.17 -5.40
C ASN A 49 15.94 -8.33 -6.68
N GLN A 50 15.68 -7.52 -7.71
CA GLN A 50 16.47 -7.51 -8.94
C GLN A 50 17.92 -7.09 -8.70
N GLU A 51 18.19 -6.13 -7.81
CA GLU A 51 19.54 -5.77 -7.39
C GLU A 51 20.29 -6.95 -6.71
N ASN A 52 19.56 -7.74 -5.91
CA ASN A 52 20.14 -8.94 -5.29
C ASN A 52 20.38 -10.05 -6.32
N ASN A 53 19.49 -10.22 -7.30
CA ASN A 53 19.68 -11.15 -8.42
C ASN A 53 20.94 -10.78 -9.22
N LEU A 54 21.15 -9.50 -9.50
CA LEU A 54 22.37 -9.02 -10.15
C LEU A 54 23.62 -9.31 -9.32
N LYS A 55 23.56 -9.10 -7.99
CA LYS A 55 24.67 -9.45 -7.10
C LYS A 55 24.97 -10.95 -7.13
N THR A 56 23.93 -11.78 -7.16
CA THR A 56 24.07 -13.24 -7.27
C THR A 56 24.70 -13.63 -8.61
N ALA A 57 24.20 -13.10 -9.72
CA ALA A 57 24.78 -13.37 -11.04
C ALA A 57 26.28 -12.97 -11.13
N LYS A 58 26.66 -11.83 -10.51
CA LYS A 58 28.07 -11.44 -10.42
C LYS A 58 28.91 -12.40 -9.58
N LYS A 59 28.33 -12.98 -8.51
CA LYS A 59 29.01 -13.92 -7.61
C LYS A 59 29.22 -15.31 -8.24
N GLU A 60 28.51 -15.66 -9.32
CA GLU A 60 28.75 -16.91 -10.08
C GLU A 60 30.15 -16.99 -10.68
N ARG A 61 30.89 -15.87 -10.73
CA ARG A 61 32.32 -15.82 -11.09
C ARG A 61 33.25 -16.30 -9.97
N ILE A 62 32.72 -16.45 -8.75
CA ILE A 62 33.50 -16.84 -7.55
C ILE A 62 33.34 -18.35 -7.36
N PRO A 63 34.37 -19.10 -6.95
CA PRO A 63 34.23 -20.51 -6.62
C PRO A 63 33.14 -20.76 -5.57
N SER A 64 32.29 -21.73 -5.84
CA SER A 64 31.34 -22.26 -4.87
C SER A 64 31.99 -23.39 -4.08
N VAL A 65 31.83 -23.38 -2.75
CA VAL A 65 32.30 -24.44 -1.86
C VAL A 65 31.12 -25.12 -1.23
N SER A 66 31.07 -26.44 -1.31
CA SER A 66 30.01 -27.26 -0.71
C SER A 66 30.64 -28.32 0.22
N ALA A 67 29.96 -28.56 1.33
CA ALA A 67 30.26 -29.65 2.23
C ALA A 67 29.01 -30.52 2.43
N THR A 68 29.13 -31.80 2.21
CA THR A 68 28.04 -32.77 2.37
C THR A 68 28.44 -33.82 3.37
N VAL A 69 27.61 -34.04 4.37
CA VAL A 69 27.74 -35.14 5.34
C VAL A 69 26.57 -36.08 5.15
N SER A 70 26.87 -37.34 4.85
CA SER A 70 25.85 -38.38 4.68
C SER A 70 26.08 -39.49 5.69
N ASN A 71 25.03 -39.82 6.42
CA ASN A 71 24.98 -40.96 7.36
C ASN A 71 23.91 -41.92 6.84
N THR A 72 24.32 -43.15 6.50
CA THR A 72 23.41 -44.18 6.02
C THR A 72 23.50 -45.38 6.92
N ALA A 73 22.38 -45.79 7.49
CA ALA A 73 22.25 -47.04 8.26
C ALA A 73 21.34 -47.97 7.46
N ASN A 74 21.88 -49.11 7.07
CA ASN A 74 21.13 -50.17 6.41
C ASN A 74 21.00 -51.36 7.38
N PHE A 75 19.75 -51.71 7.69
CA PHE A 75 19.44 -52.85 8.52
C PHE A 75 18.69 -53.89 7.67
N GLY A 76 19.17 -55.11 7.58
CA GLY A 76 18.47 -56.09 6.79
C GLY A 76 19.24 -57.41 6.61
N GLN A 77 18.58 -58.34 5.95
CA GLN A 77 19.19 -59.60 5.56
C GLN A 77 19.60 -59.52 4.07
N ASN A 78 20.86 -59.73 3.79
CA ASN A 78 21.36 -59.85 2.43
C ASN A 78 21.58 -61.35 2.09
N GLN A 79 21.23 -61.72 0.86
CA GLN A 79 21.50 -63.06 0.34
C GLN A 79 22.91 -63.08 -0.24
N ASP A 80 23.74 -64.06 0.22
CA ASP A 80 25.06 -64.25 -0.34
C ASP A 80 24.99 -64.97 -1.72
N VAL A 81 26.09 -65.05 -2.41
CA VAL A 81 26.19 -65.68 -3.71
C VAL A 81 25.84 -67.19 -3.71
N PHE A 82 25.72 -67.79 -2.55
CA PHE A 82 25.34 -69.19 -2.33
C PHE A 82 23.88 -69.35 -1.88
N GLY A 83 23.10 -68.25 -1.81
CA GLY A 83 21.68 -68.26 -1.44
C GLY A 83 21.43 -68.20 0.07
N ASN A 84 22.44 -68.05 0.91
CA ASN A 84 22.26 -67.96 2.37
C ASN A 84 21.87 -66.56 2.80
N HIS A 85 20.87 -66.47 3.67
CA HIS A 85 20.47 -65.19 4.26
C HIS A 85 21.33 -64.86 5.50
N ARG A 86 22.11 -63.79 5.39
CA ARG A 86 22.86 -63.24 6.52
C ARG A 86 22.37 -61.87 6.88
N ARG A 87 22.17 -61.63 8.17
CA ARG A 87 21.93 -60.27 8.67
C ARG A 87 23.20 -59.45 8.51
N ASN A 88 23.09 -58.37 7.77
CA ASN A 88 24.19 -57.43 7.51
C ASN A 88 23.70 -56.02 7.86
N ASP A 89 23.90 -55.62 9.10
CA ASP A 89 23.64 -54.25 9.55
C ASP A 89 24.88 -53.43 9.20
N ASN A 90 24.71 -52.45 8.31
CA ASN A 90 25.80 -51.63 7.82
C ASN A 90 25.54 -50.16 8.15
N PHE A 91 26.54 -49.51 8.71
CA PHE A 91 26.53 -48.07 9.01
C PHE A 91 27.65 -47.40 8.26
N ASN A 92 27.28 -46.48 7.34
CA ASN A 92 28.21 -45.76 6.49
C ASN A 92 28.14 -44.27 6.75
N ASN A 93 29.29 -43.65 7.07
CA ASN A 93 29.43 -42.23 7.23
C ASN A 93 30.35 -41.70 6.11
N SER A 94 29.90 -40.71 5.37
CA SER A 94 30.75 -40.03 4.40
C SER A 94 30.70 -38.51 4.58
N VAL A 95 31.86 -37.90 4.47
CA VAL A 95 32.06 -36.46 4.47
C VAL A 95 32.72 -36.09 3.15
N ASN A 96 32.08 -35.24 2.39
CA ASN A 96 32.62 -34.76 1.13
C ASN A 96 32.70 -33.23 1.13
N ILE A 97 33.86 -32.67 0.79
CA ILE A 97 34.04 -31.23 0.61
C ILE A 97 34.51 -31.02 -0.82
N GLY A 98 33.75 -30.18 -1.57
CA GLY A 98 34.07 -29.88 -2.95
C GLY A 98 34.08 -28.38 -3.22
N ALA A 99 34.94 -27.92 -4.12
CA ALA A 99 34.94 -26.55 -4.63
C ALA A 99 34.87 -26.60 -6.17
N SER A 100 34.03 -25.74 -6.76
CA SER A 100 33.93 -25.64 -8.21
C SER A 100 33.78 -24.20 -8.67
N VAL A 101 34.38 -23.89 -9.83
CA VAL A 101 34.27 -22.60 -10.49
C VAL A 101 34.18 -22.81 -11.99
N THR A 102 33.28 -22.07 -12.64
CA THR A 102 33.20 -22.06 -14.10
C THR A 102 34.15 -21.02 -14.67
N LEU A 103 35.22 -21.44 -15.32
CA LEU A 103 36.22 -20.55 -15.92
C LEU A 103 35.73 -19.95 -17.23
N TYR A 104 35.06 -20.75 -18.06
CA TYR A 104 34.51 -20.31 -19.35
C TYR A 104 33.27 -21.13 -19.73
N ASN A 105 32.23 -20.47 -20.19
CA ASN A 105 30.96 -21.10 -20.66
C ASN A 105 30.40 -20.41 -21.91
N GLY A 106 31.26 -20.00 -22.85
CA GLY A 106 30.83 -19.35 -24.08
C GLY A 106 30.22 -17.97 -23.89
N SER A 107 30.74 -17.17 -22.93
CA SER A 107 30.22 -15.82 -22.57
C SER A 107 28.80 -15.80 -21.99
N ARG A 108 28.22 -16.97 -21.71
CA ARG A 108 26.86 -17.07 -21.16
C ARG A 108 26.73 -16.30 -19.83
N LEU A 109 27.72 -16.45 -18.95
CA LEU A 109 27.72 -15.77 -17.64
C LEU A 109 27.75 -14.25 -17.80
N GLU A 110 28.53 -13.75 -18.76
CA GLU A 110 28.61 -12.31 -19.01
C GLU A 110 27.29 -11.75 -19.53
N LYS A 111 26.64 -12.48 -20.45
CA LYS A 111 25.31 -12.11 -20.97
C LYS A 111 24.22 -12.21 -19.88
N GLN A 112 24.34 -13.18 -18.97
CA GLN A 112 23.43 -13.27 -17.82
C GLN A 112 23.57 -12.06 -16.89
N ILE A 113 24.79 -11.61 -16.61
CA ILE A 113 25.06 -10.40 -15.81
C ILE A 113 24.48 -9.16 -16.51
N GLN A 114 24.71 -9.03 -17.82
CA GLN A 114 24.17 -7.93 -18.61
C GLN A 114 22.62 -7.94 -18.61
N LYS A 115 22.00 -9.10 -18.76
CA LYS A 115 20.55 -9.26 -18.64
C LYS A 115 20.06 -8.77 -17.29
N SER A 116 20.67 -9.24 -16.19
CA SER A 116 20.28 -8.81 -14.82
C SER A 116 20.49 -7.33 -14.58
N GLN A 117 21.45 -6.67 -15.25
CA GLN A 117 21.61 -5.21 -15.20
C GLN A 117 20.41 -4.50 -15.82
N TYR A 118 19.94 -4.94 -17.00
CA TYR A 118 18.76 -4.38 -17.64
C TYR A 118 17.47 -4.66 -16.83
N GLU A 119 17.39 -5.81 -16.13
CA GLU A 119 16.25 -6.10 -15.24
C GLU A 119 16.20 -5.15 -14.04
N VAL A 120 17.35 -4.76 -13.48
CA VAL A 120 17.41 -3.72 -12.44
C VAL A 120 16.95 -2.37 -12.99
N GLU A 121 17.43 -1.99 -14.17
CA GLU A 121 17.03 -0.73 -14.81
C GLU A 121 15.53 -0.72 -15.13
N ALA A 122 15.00 -1.78 -15.70
CA ALA A 122 13.57 -1.93 -15.97
C ALA A 122 12.74 -1.79 -14.68
N SER A 123 13.15 -2.45 -13.59
CA SER A 123 12.45 -2.35 -12.31
C SER A 123 12.51 -0.95 -11.69
N ALA A 124 13.55 -0.17 -11.98
CA ALA A 124 13.63 1.23 -11.57
C ALA A 124 12.60 2.10 -12.31
N TYR A 125 12.48 1.92 -13.63
CA TYR A 125 11.46 2.61 -14.43
C TYR A 125 10.04 2.19 -14.03
N ASP A 126 9.81 0.91 -13.73
CA ASP A 126 8.52 0.44 -13.22
C ASP A 126 8.13 1.11 -11.90
N LEU A 127 9.08 1.29 -10.99
CA LEU A 127 8.84 2.03 -9.74
C LEU A 127 8.42 3.48 -10.01
N GLU A 128 9.10 4.18 -10.92
CA GLU A 128 8.76 5.56 -11.26
C GLU A 128 7.40 5.64 -11.98
N ARG A 129 7.07 4.68 -12.84
CA ARG A 129 5.75 4.57 -13.46
C ARG A 129 4.65 4.42 -12.40
N ILE A 130 4.82 3.50 -11.44
CA ILE A 130 3.84 3.28 -10.37
C ILE A 130 3.67 4.54 -9.51
N LYS A 131 4.74 5.27 -9.20
CA LYS A 131 4.64 6.55 -8.49
C LYS A 131 3.83 7.57 -9.28
N SER A 132 4.06 7.67 -10.59
CA SER A 132 3.33 8.58 -11.46
C SER A 132 1.85 8.22 -11.55
N ASP A 133 1.52 6.95 -11.72
CA ASP A 133 0.15 6.44 -11.77
C ASP A 133 -0.61 6.76 -10.46
N ILE A 134 0.02 6.52 -9.31
CA ILE A 134 -0.56 6.82 -8.00
C ILE A 134 -0.72 8.33 -7.79
N SER A 135 0.24 9.15 -8.24
CA SER A 135 0.13 10.61 -8.17
C SER A 135 -1.06 11.12 -8.98
N LEU A 136 -1.27 10.57 -10.18
CA LEU A 136 -2.42 10.90 -11.04
C LEU A 136 -3.74 10.50 -10.39
N GLN A 137 -3.83 9.30 -9.83
CA GLN A 137 -5.03 8.83 -9.12
C GLN A 137 -5.35 9.73 -7.92
N ILE A 138 -4.34 10.12 -7.13
CA ILE A 138 -4.53 11.02 -6.00
C ILE A 138 -5.00 12.39 -6.48
N ALA A 139 -4.38 12.95 -7.53
CA ALA A 139 -4.78 14.23 -8.09
C ALA A 139 -6.24 14.21 -8.56
N GLN A 140 -6.65 13.15 -9.25
CA GLN A 140 -8.04 12.97 -9.70
C GLN A 140 -9.02 12.89 -8.53
N GLN A 141 -8.71 12.11 -7.49
CA GLN A 141 -9.57 12.02 -6.31
C GLN A 141 -9.61 13.35 -5.52
N TYR A 142 -8.49 14.05 -5.42
CA TYR A 142 -8.43 15.36 -4.78
C TYR A 142 -9.33 16.38 -5.50
N LEU A 143 -9.29 16.41 -6.82
CA LEU A 143 -10.16 17.28 -7.63
C LEU A 143 -11.65 16.88 -7.48
N ASN A 144 -11.96 15.59 -7.43
CA ASN A 144 -13.32 15.13 -7.17
C ASN A 144 -13.84 15.57 -5.80
N ILE A 145 -12.99 15.56 -4.76
CA ILE A 145 -13.36 16.06 -3.43
C ILE A 145 -13.63 17.56 -3.48
N LEU A 146 -12.80 18.33 -4.17
CA LEU A 146 -13.02 19.78 -4.34
C LEU A 146 -14.32 20.08 -5.10
N LEU A 147 -14.59 19.32 -6.16
CA LEU A 147 -15.82 19.45 -6.94
C LEU A 147 -17.05 19.15 -6.06
N ASN A 148 -17.04 18.04 -5.35
CA ASN A 148 -18.17 17.66 -4.49
C ASN A 148 -18.40 18.68 -3.37
N ARG A 149 -17.34 19.26 -2.82
CA ARG A 149 -17.45 20.33 -1.84
C ARG A 149 -18.08 21.59 -2.42
N GLU A 150 -17.73 21.93 -3.66
CA GLU A 150 -18.35 23.08 -4.33
C GLU A 150 -19.80 22.83 -4.68
N VAL A 151 -20.15 21.62 -5.13
CA VAL A 151 -21.55 21.21 -5.33
C VAL A 151 -22.34 21.29 -4.02
N GLU A 152 -21.77 20.85 -2.90
CA GLU A 152 -22.40 20.99 -1.58
C GLU A 152 -22.66 22.46 -1.24
N ASN A 153 -21.70 23.36 -1.46
CA ASN A 153 -21.87 24.80 -1.23
C ASN A 153 -22.98 25.41 -2.11
N ILE A 154 -23.04 25.00 -3.38
CA ILE A 154 -24.09 25.44 -4.32
C ILE A 154 -25.46 24.96 -3.84
N ASN A 155 -25.60 23.68 -3.51
CA ASN A 155 -26.88 23.11 -3.06
C ASN A 155 -27.33 23.76 -1.74
N LYS A 156 -26.41 24.00 -0.82
CA LYS A 156 -26.72 24.72 0.41
C LYS A 156 -27.25 26.12 0.13
N SER A 157 -26.60 26.85 -0.77
CA SER A 157 -27.05 28.21 -1.18
C SER A 157 -28.41 28.17 -1.89
N ALA A 158 -28.66 27.15 -2.72
CA ALA A 158 -29.95 26.93 -3.37
C ALA A 158 -31.06 26.67 -2.33
N TYR A 159 -30.81 25.81 -1.36
CA TYR A 159 -31.75 25.54 -0.25
C TYR A 159 -32.02 26.80 0.56
N GLU A 160 -30.99 27.57 0.98
CA GLU A 160 -31.20 28.84 1.73
C GLU A 160 -32.03 29.85 0.94
N ASN A 161 -31.84 29.92 -0.37
CA ASN A 161 -32.67 30.79 -1.23
C ASN A 161 -34.10 30.30 -1.34
N ALA A 162 -34.30 29.00 -1.54
CA ALA A 162 -35.63 28.38 -1.59
C ALA A 162 -36.37 28.56 -0.24
N GLN A 163 -35.69 28.45 0.86
CA GLN A 163 -36.23 28.70 2.21
C GLN A 163 -36.73 30.15 2.35
N LYS A 164 -35.96 31.15 1.91
CA LYS A 164 -36.34 32.56 1.93
C LYS A 164 -37.59 32.82 1.08
N VAL A 165 -37.69 32.15 -0.09
CA VAL A 165 -38.86 32.22 -0.96
C VAL A 165 -40.08 31.64 -0.29
N TYR A 166 -39.94 30.49 0.37
CA TYR A 166 -41.00 29.85 1.15
C TYR A 166 -41.49 30.77 2.30
N GLU A 167 -40.58 31.28 3.11
CA GLU A 167 -40.87 32.20 4.24
C GLU A 167 -41.63 33.42 3.76
N LYS A 168 -41.20 34.03 2.62
CA LYS A 168 -41.90 35.15 2.01
C LYS A 168 -43.30 34.76 1.52
N ALA A 169 -43.45 33.61 0.85
CA ALA A 169 -44.75 33.10 0.40
C ALA A 169 -45.70 32.82 1.59
N GLU A 170 -45.20 32.30 2.70
CA GLU A 170 -45.95 32.07 3.91
C GLU A 170 -46.51 33.36 4.50
N ILE A 171 -45.67 34.40 4.63
CA ILE A 171 -46.10 35.70 5.14
C ILE A 171 -47.16 36.34 4.22
N THR A 172 -46.90 36.35 2.91
CA THR A 172 -47.83 36.98 1.93
C THR A 172 -49.16 36.25 1.80
N THR A 173 -49.18 34.92 1.99
CA THR A 173 -50.41 34.13 2.02
C THR A 173 -51.21 34.38 3.29
N LYS A 174 -50.54 34.52 4.46
CA LYS A 174 -51.19 34.89 5.73
C LYS A 174 -51.88 36.27 5.67
N VAL A 175 -51.30 37.21 4.93
CA VAL A 175 -51.87 38.56 4.73
C VAL A 175 -52.91 38.60 3.61
N GLY A 176 -53.08 37.48 2.87
CA GLY A 176 -54.11 37.36 1.80
C GLY A 176 -53.69 37.93 0.46
N THR A 177 -52.41 38.30 0.27
CA THR A 177 -51.90 38.87 -1.00
C THR A 177 -51.40 37.81 -1.99
N THR A 178 -51.23 36.55 -1.55
CA THR A 178 -50.75 35.42 -2.38
C THR A 178 -51.62 34.19 -2.15
N SER A 179 -51.82 33.35 -3.21
CA SER A 179 -52.64 32.15 -3.15
C SER A 179 -51.91 30.99 -2.39
N GLN A 180 -52.69 30.08 -1.82
CA GLN A 180 -52.13 28.85 -1.20
C GLN A 180 -51.36 27.97 -2.18
N THR A 181 -51.67 28.05 -3.49
CA THR A 181 -50.95 27.32 -4.53
C THR A 181 -49.48 27.74 -4.61
N VAL A 182 -49.21 29.06 -4.54
CA VAL A 182 -47.84 29.61 -4.56
C VAL A 182 -47.07 29.17 -3.30
N LEU A 183 -47.74 29.13 -2.13
CA LEU A 183 -47.13 28.61 -0.92
C LEU A 183 -46.77 27.13 -1.05
N ALA A 184 -47.67 26.30 -1.61
CA ALA A 184 -47.42 24.88 -1.85
C ALA A 184 -46.28 24.65 -2.84
N GLU A 185 -46.20 25.45 -3.91
CA GLU A 185 -45.08 25.40 -4.89
C GLU A 185 -43.76 25.79 -4.26
N ALA A 186 -43.74 26.84 -3.44
CA ALA A 186 -42.50 27.26 -2.73
C ALA A 186 -42.03 26.20 -1.72
N ASN A 187 -42.97 25.54 -1.01
CA ASN A 187 -42.66 24.43 -0.12
C ASN A 187 -42.10 23.21 -0.88
N ALA A 188 -42.73 22.85 -1.99
CA ALA A 188 -42.24 21.76 -2.85
C ALA A 188 -40.87 22.07 -3.47
N SER A 189 -40.60 23.34 -3.80
CA SER A 189 -39.28 23.78 -4.29
C SER A 189 -38.21 23.65 -3.19
N MET A 190 -38.49 24.16 -1.98
CA MET A 190 -37.59 24.04 -0.84
C MET A 190 -37.29 22.58 -0.50
N ALA A 191 -38.33 21.71 -0.55
CA ALA A 191 -38.15 20.28 -0.26
C ALA A 191 -37.33 19.51 -1.33
N ARG A 192 -37.25 20.05 -2.55
CA ARG A 192 -36.39 19.45 -3.61
C ARG A 192 -34.92 19.81 -3.48
N GLU A 193 -34.62 20.94 -2.85
CA GLU A 193 -33.25 21.41 -2.65
C GLU A 193 -32.65 20.87 -1.33
N TYR A 194 -33.45 20.23 -0.47
CA TYR A 194 -33.00 19.58 0.77
C TYR A 194 -32.36 18.21 0.47
#